data_d45724f959d620f973aa0190445cf63d
#
_entry.id   d45724f959d620f973aa0190445cf63d
#
_cell.length_a   1.000
_cell.length_b   1.000
_cell.length_c   1.000
_cell.angle_alpha   90.00
_cell.angle_beta   90.00
_cell.angle_gamma   90.00
#
_symmetry.space_group_name_H-M   'P 1'
#
loop_
_entity.id
_entity.type
_entity.pdbx_description
1 polymer ?
#
loop_
_entity_poly.entity_id
_entity_poly.type
_entity_poly.pdbx_seq_one_letter_code
_entity_poly.pdbx_strand_id
1 'polypeptide(L)'
;FLIEISSKFPQMFLNEKGRTSVKNDGLMPSALSGPVLDFLMPKITLLGNGGAIWILAALILLCTKKYRRQGVLLLVGLIAGVLVGNACLKNLIARPRPCWLDSSVQLLIANPADYSFPSGHTLSSVIGATGLTKTNRRFGYAAIPLAALIAFSRLYLYVHFPSDVLAAAVL
;
A
#
# COMPACT_ATOMS: atom_id res chain seq x y z
N PHE A 1 -5.32 3.13 21.39
CA PHE A 1 -5.93 4.13 20.49
C PHE A 1 -5.92 3.65 19.03
N LEU A 2 -4.75 3.30 18.43
CA LEU A 2 -4.67 2.80 17.04
C LEU A 2 -5.34 1.43 16.87
N ILE A 3 -5.23 0.56 17.85
CA ILE A 3 -5.87 -0.77 17.87
C ILE A 3 -7.40 -0.63 18.00
N GLU A 4 -7.87 0.33 18.80
CA GLU A 4 -9.29 0.57 19.01
C GLU A 4 -9.96 1.24 17.80
N ILE A 5 -9.29 2.15 17.10
CA ILE A 5 -9.73 2.68 15.81
C ILE A 5 -9.77 1.54 14.79
N SER A 6 -8.79 0.64 14.80
CA SER A 6 -8.71 -0.52 13.92
C SER A 6 -9.87 -1.51 14.10
N SER A 7 -10.38 -1.70 15.31
CA SER A 7 -11.51 -2.61 15.59
C SER A 7 -12.87 -2.03 15.19
N LYS A 8 -13.02 -0.71 15.19
CA LYS A 8 -14.27 -0.02 14.82
C LYS A 8 -14.39 0.25 13.30
N PHE A 9 -13.26 0.24 12.57
CA PHE A 9 -13.24 0.52 11.13
C PHE A 9 -13.96 -0.51 10.24
N PRO A 10 -13.96 -1.83 10.55
CA PRO A 10 -14.76 -2.79 9.77
C PRO A 10 -16.26 -2.48 9.77
N GLN A 11 -16.78 -1.92 10.86
CA GLN A 11 -18.20 -1.59 10.99
C GLN A 11 -18.63 -0.39 10.11
N MET A 12 -17.70 0.47 9.72
CA MET A 12 -17.99 1.63 8.87
C MET A 12 -18.28 1.24 7.41
N PHE A 13 -17.93 0.01 7.02
CA PHE A 13 -18.24 -0.56 5.70
C PHE A 13 -19.40 -1.57 5.71
N LEU A 14 -20.02 -1.81 6.87
CA LEU A 14 -21.22 -2.61 6.98
C LEU A 14 -22.45 -1.69 6.78
N ASN A 15 -23.40 -2.14 5.95
CA ASN A 15 -24.70 -1.46 5.89
C ASN A 15 -25.49 -1.71 7.18
N GLU A 16 -26.56 -0.93 7.40
CA GLU A 16 -27.44 -0.98 8.59
C GLU A 16 -28.00 -2.38 8.92
N LYS A 17 -27.83 -3.38 8.05
CA LYS A 17 -28.26 -4.77 8.25
C LYS A 17 -27.11 -5.73 8.53
N GLY A 18 -25.88 -5.23 8.78
CA GLY A 18 -24.73 -6.07 9.11
C GLY A 18 -24.29 -7.01 7.97
N ARG A 19 -24.82 -6.85 6.76
CA ARG A 19 -24.36 -7.54 5.56
C ARG A 19 -23.48 -6.63 4.75
N THR A 20 -22.30 -7.11 4.42
CA THR A 20 -21.52 -6.52 3.34
C THR A 20 -22.39 -6.60 2.08
N SER A 21 -22.80 -5.47 1.54
CA SER A 21 -23.42 -5.40 0.22
C SER A 21 -22.32 -5.61 -0.84
N VAL A 22 -21.67 -6.76 -0.74
CA VAL A 22 -20.77 -7.23 -1.79
C VAL A 22 -21.62 -8.05 -2.72
N LYS A 23 -21.97 -7.48 -3.86
CA LYS A 23 -22.40 -8.30 -5.00
C LYS A 23 -21.25 -9.26 -5.31
N ASN A 24 -21.57 -10.41 -5.86
CA ASN A 24 -20.71 -11.55 -6.19
C ASN A 24 -19.43 -11.24 -6.99
N ASP A 25 -19.09 -9.97 -7.20
CA ASP A 25 -17.97 -9.46 -7.98
C ASP A 25 -16.76 -9.06 -7.10
N GLY A 26 -16.82 -9.32 -5.82
CA GLY A 26 -15.68 -9.56 -4.92
C GLY A 26 -14.78 -8.39 -4.54
N LEU A 27 -15.13 -7.16 -4.86
CA LEU A 27 -14.19 -6.06 -4.70
C LEU A 27 -14.80 -4.87 -4.03
N MET A 28 -14.54 -4.02 -3.44
CA MET A 28 -15.07 -2.74 -2.93
C MET A 28 -16.59 -2.61 -2.99
N PRO A 29 -17.20 -1.77 -2.20
CA PRO A 29 -18.61 -1.37 -2.37
C PRO A 29 -18.90 -1.12 -3.83
N SER A 30 -19.97 -1.67 -4.34
CA SER A 30 -20.38 -1.66 -5.76
C SER A 30 -20.33 -0.29 -6.47
N ALA A 31 -20.20 0.77 -5.71
CA ALA A 31 -20.08 2.15 -6.21
C ALA A 31 -18.68 2.47 -6.82
N LEU A 32 -17.65 1.71 -6.49
CA LEU A 32 -16.27 1.95 -6.95
C LEU A 32 -15.73 0.81 -7.83
N SER A 33 -16.42 -0.32 -7.95
CA SER A 33 -16.01 -1.42 -8.81
C SER A 33 -16.36 -1.14 -10.28
N GLY A 34 -15.45 -1.46 -11.19
CA GLY A 34 -15.68 -1.31 -12.62
C GLY A 34 -14.58 -1.95 -13.45
N PRO A 35 -14.89 -2.40 -14.69
CA PRO A 35 -13.95 -3.18 -15.52
C PRO A 35 -12.62 -2.46 -15.76
N VAL A 36 -12.62 -1.13 -15.79
CA VAL A 36 -11.41 -0.33 -15.96
C VAL A 36 -10.52 -0.40 -14.72
N LEU A 37 -11.09 -0.25 -13.51
CA LEU A 37 -10.35 -0.31 -12.28
C LEU A 37 -9.92 -1.74 -11.95
N ASP A 38 -10.75 -2.73 -12.26
CA ASP A 38 -10.42 -4.16 -12.10
C ASP A 38 -9.22 -4.57 -12.94
N PHE A 39 -9.06 -3.96 -14.11
CA PHE A 39 -7.91 -4.18 -14.99
C PHE A 39 -6.67 -3.38 -14.55
N LEU A 40 -6.85 -2.13 -14.09
CA LEU A 40 -5.74 -1.23 -13.77
C LEU A 40 -5.13 -1.48 -12.38
N MET A 41 -5.95 -1.74 -11.35
CA MET A 41 -5.46 -1.81 -9.98
C MET A 41 -4.47 -2.96 -9.74
N PRO A 42 -4.67 -4.18 -10.30
CA PRO A 42 -3.65 -5.23 -10.24
C PRO A 42 -2.33 -4.82 -10.88
N LYS A 43 -2.35 -4.07 -11.98
CA LYS A 43 -1.14 -3.60 -12.67
C LYS A 43 -0.42 -2.49 -11.89
N ILE A 44 -1.18 -1.55 -11.33
CA ILE A 44 -0.63 -0.48 -10.51
C ILE A 44 0.04 -1.07 -9.25
N THR A 45 -0.61 -2.04 -8.59
CA THR A 45 -0.02 -2.65 -7.40
C THR A 45 1.28 -3.38 -7.69
N LEU A 46 1.46 -3.97 -8.89
CA LEU A 46 2.70 -4.63 -9.29
C LEU A 46 3.91 -3.69 -9.24
N LEU A 47 3.73 -2.39 -9.55
CA LEU A 47 4.81 -1.39 -9.46
C LEU A 47 5.34 -1.24 -8.03
N GLY A 48 4.47 -1.47 -7.05
CA GLY A 48 4.81 -1.42 -5.61
C GLY A 48 5.38 -2.72 -5.05
N ASN A 49 5.35 -3.84 -5.80
CA ASN A 49 5.84 -5.12 -5.30
C ASN A 49 7.32 -5.04 -4.93
N GLY A 50 7.65 -5.39 -3.68
CA GLY A 50 9.01 -5.27 -3.16
C GLY A 50 9.59 -3.85 -3.22
N GLY A 51 8.78 -2.83 -3.47
CA GLY A 51 9.24 -1.46 -3.69
C GLY A 51 9.93 -1.25 -5.05
N ALA A 52 9.68 -2.11 -6.03
CA ALA A 52 10.45 -2.20 -7.30
C ALA A 52 10.59 -0.86 -8.02
N ILE A 53 9.50 -0.10 -8.19
CA ILE A 53 9.56 1.21 -8.88
C ILE A 53 10.45 2.21 -8.13
N TRP A 54 10.45 2.16 -6.80
CA TRP A 54 11.24 3.06 -5.96
C TRP A 54 12.71 2.65 -5.91
N ILE A 55 13.00 1.35 -5.93
CA ILE A 55 14.36 0.82 -6.09
C ILE A 55 14.91 1.23 -7.46
N LEU A 56 14.14 1.08 -8.53
CA LEU A 56 14.54 1.54 -9.86
C LEU A 56 14.84 3.04 -9.88
N ALA A 57 13.98 3.85 -9.27
CA ALA A 57 14.22 5.29 -9.14
C ALA A 57 15.51 5.60 -8.38
N ALA A 58 15.77 4.89 -7.28
CA ALA A 58 17.01 5.05 -6.50
C ALA A 58 18.25 4.68 -7.34
N LEU A 59 18.19 3.60 -8.13
CA LEU A 59 19.29 3.20 -9.03
C LEU A 59 19.54 4.24 -10.11
N ILE A 60 18.50 4.83 -10.71
CA ILE A 60 18.63 5.92 -11.67
C ILE A 60 19.32 7.14 -11.04
N LEU A 61 18.95 7.50 -9.80
CA LEU A 61 19.62 8.57 -9.06
C LEU A 61 21.08 8.24 -8.78
N LEU A 62 21.43 7.00 -8.47
CA LEU A 62 22.82 6.55 -8.25
C LEU A 62 23.68 6.71 -9.51
N CYS A 63 23.14 6.43 -10.68
CA CYS A 63 23.83 6.60 -11.96
C CYS A 63 24.05 8.08 -12.31
N THR A 64 23.30 8.99 -11.69
CA THR A 64 23.40 10.43 -11.95
C THR A 64 24.35 11.08 -10.94
N LYS A 65 25.52 11.61 -11.39
CA LYS A 65 26.53 12.22 -10.52
C LYS A 65 25.94 13.26 -9.56
N LYS A 66 25.01 14.08 -10.02
CA LYS A 66 24.33 15.13 -9.24
C LYS A 66 23.49 14.59 -8.07
N TYR A 67 22.86 13.42 -8.23
CA TYR A 67 21.87 12.88 -7.30
C TYR A 67 22.29 11.58 -6.63
N ARG A 68 23.56 11.17 -6.76
CA ARG A 68 24.07 9.90 -6.22
C ARG A 68 23.83 9.74 -4.73
N ARG A 69 24.09 10.78 -3.94
CA ARG A 69 23.87 10.77 -2.50
C ARG A 69 22.40 10.53 -2.15
N GLN A 70 21.48 11.15 -2.87
CA GLN A 70 20.05 10.99 -2.68
C GLN A 70 19.59 9.57 -3.06
N GLY A 71 20.18 8.97 -4.09
CA GLY A 71 19.93 7.57 -4.45
C GLY A 71 20.33 6.61 -3.32
N VAL A 72 21.51 6.82 -2.69
CA VAL A 72 21.93 6.04 -1.51
C VAL A 72 20.95 6.22 -0.36
N LEU A 73 20.57 7.47 -0.03
CA LEU A 73 19.64 7.75 1.06
C LEU A 73 18.26 7.12 0.82
N LEU A 74 17.79 7.11 -0.43
CA LEU A 74 16.53 6.47 -0.78
C LEU A 74 16.62 4.94 -0.58
N LEU A 75 17.69 4.28 -1.01
CA LEU A 75 17.88 2.85 -0.77
C LEU A 75 17.96 2.52 0.73
N VAL A 76 18.71 3.30 1.49
CA VAL A 76 18.78 3.13 2.95
C VAL A 76 17.40 3.28 3.59
N GLY A 77 16.61 4.28 3.17
CA GLY A 77 15.24 4.46 3.63
C GLY A 77 14.33 3.29 3.30
N LEU A 78 14.42 2.73 2.07
CA LEU A 78 13.65 1.56 1.66
C LEU A 78 14.04 0.32 2.47
N ILE A 79 15.32 0.08 2.70
CA ILE A 79 15.81 -1.01 3.55
C ILE A 79 15.31 -0.85 4.98
N ALA A 80 15.44 0.34 5.57
CA ALA A 80 14.92 0.62 6.90
C ALA A 80 13.40 0.40 6.98
N GLY A 81 12.64 0.82 5.97
CA GLY A 81 11.19 0.57 5.86
C GLY A 81 10.85 -0.92 5.83
N VAL A 82 11.62 -1.74 5.10
CA VAL A 82 11.44 -3.21 5.09
C VAL A 82 11.73 -3.80 6.46
N LEU A 83 12.82 -3.40 7.11
CA LEU A 83 13.21 -3.92 8.42
C LEU A 83 12.18 -3.55 9.50
N VAL A 84 11.82 -2.28 9.58
CA VAL A 84 10.87 -1.80 10.59
C VAL A 84 9.44 -2.25 10.27
N GLY A 85 8.98 -2.04 9.03
CA GLY A 85 7.61 -2.33 8.64
C GLY A 85 7.35 -3.82 8.50
N ASN A 86 8.11 -4.51 7.63
CA ASN A 86 7.80 -5.89 7.29
C ASN A 86 8.41 -6.90 8.27
N ALA A 87 9.66 -6.73 8.67
CA ALA A 87 10.31 -7.71 9.54
C ALA A 87 9.90 -7.54 11.01
N CYS A 88 9.73 -6.30 11.49
CA CYS A 88 9.44 -6.03 12.89
C CYS A 88 7.93 -5.87 13.15
N LEU A 89 7.30 -4.80 12.66
CA LEU A 89 5.92 -4.45 12.99
C LEU A 89 4.89 -5.48 12.49
N LYS A 90 5.09 -6.07 11.31
CA LYS A 90 4.17 -7.10 10.78
C LYS A 90 4.06 -8.30 11.69
N ASN A 91 5.20 -8.81 12.14
CA ASN A 91 5.23 -9.99 13.01
C ASN A 91 4.80 -9.67 14.43
N LEU A 92 5.10 -8.46 14.92
CA LEU A 92 4.72 -8.03 16.27
C LEU A 92 3.20 -7.84 16.40
N ILE A 93 2.56 -7.22 15.40
CA ILE A 93 1.12 -6.92 15.45
C ILE A 93 0.29 -8.09 14.91
N ALA A 94 0.84 -8.87 13.97
CA ALA A 94 0.26 -10.08 13.40
C ALA A 94 -1.22 -9.92 12.99
N ARG A 95 -1.59 -8.76 12.42
CA ARG A 95 -2.98 -8.45 12.04
C ARG A 95 -3.42 -9.27 10.84
N PRO A 96 -4.55 -10.02 10.91
CA PRO A 96 -5.09 -10.72 9.74
C PRO A 96 -5.52 -9.72 8.67
N ARG A 97 -5.53 -10.18 7.41
CA ARG A 97 -5.97 -9.36 6.27
C ARG A 97 -7.49 -9.35 6.15
N PRO A 98 -8.10 -8.31 5.53
CA PRO A 98 -9.52 -8.30 5.23
C PRO A 98 -9.96 -9.55 4.45
N CYS A 99 -9.20 -9.91 3.42
CA CYS A 99 -9.47 -11.08 2.58
C CYS A 99 -9.32 -12.44 3.29
N TRP A 100 -8.68 -12.51 4.44
CA TRP A 100 -8.63 -13.72 5.26
C TRP A 100 -9.84 -13.83 6.19
N LEU A 101 -10.44 -12.71 6.56
CA LEU A 101 -11.62 -12.65 7.42
C LEU A 101 -12.91 -12.87 6.63
N ASP A 102 -12.92 -12.47 5.36
CA ASP A 102 -14.05 -12.65 4.45
C ASP A 102 -13.58 -13.37 3.18
N SER A 103 -13.76 -14.68 3.17
CA SER A 103 -13.42 -15.56 2.05
C SER A 103 -14.44 -15.51 0.90
N SER A 104 -15.56 -14.81 1.07
CA SER A 104 -16.57 -14.64 0.00
C SER A 104 -16.08 -13.70 -1.11
N VAL A 105 -15.06 -12.88 -0.81
CA VAL A 105 -14.47 -11.90 -1.75
C VAL A 105 -13.49 -12.59 -2.69
N GLN A 106 -13.78 -12.58 -3.99
CA GLN A 106 -12.86 -13.05 -5.01
C GLN A 106 -11.77 -12.00 -5.27
N LEU A 107 -10.52 -12.33 -4.96
CA LEU A 107 -9.40 -11.43 -5.17
C LEU A 107 -8.98 -11.36 -6.64
N LEU A 108 -8.64 -10.16 -7.12
CA LEU A 108 -8.05 -9.96 -8.45
C LEU A 108 -6.54 -10.22 -8.51
N ILE A 109 -5.92 -10.51 -7.36
CA ILE A 109 -4.50 -10.86 -7.23
C ILE A 109 -4.34 -12.09 -6.35
N ALA A 110 -3.15 -12.70 -6.39
CA ALA A 110 -2.83 -13.80 -5.48
C ALA A 110 -3.02 -13.39 -4.01
N ASN A 111 -3.60 -14.28 -3.21
CA ASN A 111 -3.81 -14.03 -1.79
C ASN A 111 -2.46 -13.88 -1.09
N PRO A 112 -2.16 -12.72 -0.46
CA PRO A 112 -0.90 -12.52 0.23
C PRO A 112 -0.80 -13.44 1.46
N ALA A 113 0.39 -14.01 1.67
CA ALA A 113 0.65 -14.93 2.78
C ALA A 113 1.13 -14.24 4.06
N ASP A 114 1.43 -12.94 4.01
CA ASP A 114 1.94 -12.16 5.12
C ASP A 114 0.85 -11.30 5.78
N TYR A 115 1.09 -10.85 7.03
CA TYR A 115 0.15 -10.05 7.81
C TYR A 115 -0.18 -8.69 7.18
N SER A 116 -1.31 -8.10 7.61
CA SER A 116 -1.87 -6.88 7.01
C SER A 116 -1.14 -5.61 7.43
N PHE A 117 -0.79 -5.45 8.72
CA PHE A 117 -0.27 -4.20 9.27
C PHE A 117 1.26 -4.19 9.42
N PRO A 118 1.94 -3.11 9.05
CA PRO A 118 1.48 -2.02 8.18
C PRO A 118 1.53 -2.40 6.70
N SER A 119 0.94 -1.56 5.81
CA SER A 119 1.00 -1.77 4.37
C SER A 119 2.40 -1.53 3.81
N GLY A 120 3.11 -2.59 3.43
CA GLY A 120 4.47 -2.48 2.88
C GLY A 120 4.53 -1.71 1.56
N HIS A 121 3.53 -1.85 0.69
CA HIS A 121 3.42 -1.10 -0.55
C HIS A 121 3.28 0.41 -0.28
N THR A 122 2.44 0.78 0.68
CA THR A 122 2.25 2.19 1.05
C THR A 122 3.51 2.75 1.70
N LEU A 123 4.13 2.01 2.63
CA LEU A 123 5.35 2.44 3.31
C LEU A 123 6.49 2.72 2.31
N SER A 124 6.78 1.76 1.43
CA SER A 124 7.80 1.96 0.39
C SER A 124 7.45 3.12 -0.55
N SER A 125 6.17 3.31 -0.85
CA SER A 125 5.72 4.40 -1.73
C SER A 125 5.85 5.77 -1.08
N VAL A 126 5.56 5.90 0.20
CA VAL A 126 5.75 7.16 0.93
C VAL A 126 7.24 7.50 1.06
N ILE A 127 8.07 6.51 1.39
CA ILE A 127 9.54 6.68 1.41
C ILE A 127 10.04 7.12 0.04
N GLY A 128 9.60 6.45 -1.03
CA GLY A 128 9.98 6.76 -2.41
C GLY A 128 9.57 8.16 -2.83
N ALA A 129 8.31 8.51 -2.65
CA ALA A 129 7.78 9.83 -3.02
C ALA A 129 8.44 10.96 -2.21
N THR A 130 8.65 10.76 -0.91
CA THR A 130 9.32 11.75 -0.04
C THR A 130 10.78 11.92 -0.46
N GLY A 131 11.52 10.82 -0.69
CA GLY A 131 12.91 10.88 -1.14
C GLY A 131 13.07 11.58 -2.47
N LEU A 132 12.23 11.27 -3.46
CA LEU A 132 12.23 11.92 -4.76
C LEU A 132 11.86 13.40 -4.68
N THR A 133 10.87 13.76 -3.88
CA THR A 133 10.44 15.16 -3.67
C THR A 133 11.56 16.00 -3.02
N LYS A 134 12.25 15.42 -2.03
CA LYS A 134 13.42 16.07 -1.39
C LYS A 134 14.62 16.18 -2.33
N THR A 135 14.75 15.26 -3.28
CA THR A 135 15.80 15.32 -4.30
C THR A 135 15.55 16.46 -5.29
N ASN A 136 14.35 16.54 -5.82
CA ASN A 136 13.88 17.60 -6.68
C ASN A 136 12.37 17.71 -6.61
N ARG A 137 11.84 18.88 -6.35
CA ARG A 137 10.40 19.14 -6.22
C ARG A 137 9.61 18.69 -7.46
N ARG A 138 10.22 18.78 -8.65
CA ARG A 138 9.59 18.32 -9.89
C ARG A 138 9.37 16.80 -9.93
N PHE A 139 10.23 16.01 -9.31
CA PHE A 139 10.07 14.56 -9.20
C PHE A 139 8.87 14.21 -8.31
N GLY A 140 8.58 15.02 -7.30
CA GLY A 140 7.44 14.88 -6.42
C GLY A 140 6.09 14.95 -7.16
N TYR A 141 5.99 15.75 -8.22
CA TYR A 141 4.75 15.88 -9.00
C TYR A 141 4.32 14.55 -9.65
N ALA A 142 5.24 13.69 -9.99
CA ALA A 142 4.94 12.34 -10.50
C ALA A 142 4.92 11.29 -9.37
N ALA A 143 5.83 11.40 -8.40
CA ALA A 143 6.01 10.40 -7.36
C ALA A 143 4.84 10.37 -6.35
N ILE A 144 4.30 11.53 -5.97
CA ILE A 144 3.19 11.61 -4.99
C ILE A 144 1.90 11.00 -5.55
N PRO A 145 1.42 11.35 -6.76
CA PRO A 145 0.25 10.68 -7.34
C PRO A 145 0.45 9.18 -7.52
N LEU A 146 1.64 8.74 -7.95
CA LEU A 146 1.93 7.32 -8.09
C LEU A 146 1.88 6.59 -6.75
N ALA A 147 2.46 7.17 -5.69
CA ALA A 147 2.40 6.63 -4.33
C ALA A 147 0.95 6.52 -3.84
N ALA A 148 0.14 7.56 -4.07
CA ALA A 148 -1.28 7.56 -3.72
C ALA A 148 -2.06 6.48 -4.50
N LEU A 149 -1.78 6.30 -5.79
CA LEU A 149 -2.41 5.24 -6.61
C LEU A 149 -2.02 3.84 -6.12
N ILE A 150 -0.75 3.61 -5.78
CA ILE A 150 -0.30 2.33 -5.22
C ILE A 150 -0.98 2.09 -3.87
N ALA A 151 -1.03 3.08 -2.98
CA ALA A 151 -1.71 2.95 -1.70
C ALA A 151 -3.21 2.67 -1.87
N PHE A 152 -3.90 3.38 -2.77
CA PHE A 152 -5.29 3.16 -3.10
C PHE A 152 -5.54 1.76 -3.67
N SER A 153 -4.65 1.26 -4.54
CA SER A 153 -4.77 -0.09 -5.10
C SER A 153 -4.83 -1.17 -4.02
N ARG A 154 -4.18 -0.97 -2.86
CA ARG A 154 -4.20 -1.94 -1.76
C ARG A 154 -5.55 -2.02 -1.06
N LEU A 155 -6.26 -0.90 -1.00
CA LEU A 155 -7.64 -0.85 -0.49
C LEU A 155 -8.60 -1.46 -1.51
N TYR A 156 -8.45 -1.07 -2.78
CA TYR A 156 -9.27 -1.56 -3.88
C TYR A 156 -9.20 -3.09 -4.01
N LEU A 157 -8.02 -3.66 -3.88
CA LEU A 157 -7.79 -5.11 -3.97
C LEU A 157 -8.17 -5.88 -2.70
N TYR A 158 -8.75 -5.21 -1.69
CA TYR A 158 -9.23 -5.80 -0.45
C TYR A 158 -8.17 -6.57 0.35
N VAL A 159 -6.91 -6.16 0.27
CA VAL A 159 -5.79 -6.83 0.94
C VAL A 159 -5.24 -6.07 2.15
N HIS A 160 -5.66 -4.81 2.35
CA HIS A 160 -5.31 -3.99 3.51
C HIS A 160 -6.51 -3.19 4.02
N PHE A 161 -6.54 -2.94 5.32
CA PHE A 161 -7.45 -1.99 5.93
C PHE A 161 -6.99 -0.54 5.70
N PRO A 162 -7.90 0.45 5.67
CA PRO A 162 -7.52 1.87 5.61
C PRO A 162 -6.52 2.28 6.69
N SER A 163 -6.65 1.73 7.91
CA SER A 163 -5.71 1.99 9.01
C SER A 163 -4.30 1.47 8.76
N ASP A 164 -4.13 0.37 7.99
CA ASP A 164 -2.79 -0.14 7.63
C ASP A 164 -2.09 0.80 6.66
N VAL A 165 -2.88 1.39 5.74
CA VAL A 165 -2.41 2.37 4.75
C VAL A 165 -2.06 3.69 5.43
N LEU A 166 -2.95 4.21 6.30
CA LEU A 166 -2.71 5.45 7.04
C LEU A 166 -1.51 5.34 7.99
N ALA A 167 -1.41 4.24 8.74
CA ALA A 167 -0.24 4.00 9.60
C ALA A 167 1.06 3.96 8.79
N ALA A 168 1.07 3.27 7.66
CA ALA A 168 2.24 3.21 6.78
C ALA A 168 2.59 4.57 6.14
N ALA A 169 1.62 5.47 6.02
CA ALA A 169 1.87 6.82 5.49
C ALA A 169 2.47 7.77 6.54
N VAL A 170 2.33 7.47 7.83
CA VAL A 170 2.84 8.29 8.94
C VAL A 170 4.18 7.77 9.47
N LEU A 171 4.45 6.46 9.32
CA LEU A 171 5.72 5.83 9.70
C LEU A 171 6.88 6.33 8.82
#